data_80a4ed6c9f3055de7341030fb068e4d9
#
_entry.id   80a4ed6c9f3055de7341030fb068e4d9
#
_cell.length_a   1.000
_cell.length_b   1.000
_cell.length_c   1.000
_cell.angle_alpha   90.00
_cell.angle_beta   90.00
_cell.angle_gamma   90.00
#
_symmetry.space_group_name_H-M   'P 1'
#
loop_
_entity.id
_entity.type
_entity.pdbx_description
1 polymer ?
#
loop_
_entity_poly.entity_id
_entity_poly.type
_entity_poly.pdbx_seq_one_letter_code
_entity_poly.pdbx_strand_id
1 'polypeptide(L)'
;MRIGDLKAVNDRYQMFSVFTSEQETDAKFIFSAKDNLTSKDFETKAGSRILEGYRPPFDATPIAKLREAGGFLSGKTNMDEFGFGTFSANSAFGIPRNPFDLERSCGGSSGGSACAAAVFDDHVSLGVSTGGSIVCPASFCGVYGLAPSYGRVSRYGLIDYGNSLDKVGLLSFKASDLRKFLPIISGKDVHDPTSMVQPNLALGKNKLKSVAIPKQAMEGEGISKGVMECFDSSLETLKGMGVDVEYVDMPTLKYSIPAYYVIATSEASTNLARYCGMRYGHQDGDYTLKFDDYFTSFRSQYFGDEAKRRILLGTFTRMVGYADRYYNKALQVREAIIADYKKQFERFDAVVTPTMPFISPRFDEISKMSALDSYKADFLTVPPNITGMPHLSVPCGYSEGMPVGLLFTSDHWDEDVLIDTAERWDKAFTVKHAEVSL
;
A
#
# COMPACT_ATOMS: atom_id res chain seq x y z
N MET A 1 -13.65 18.29 6.63
CA MET A 1 -13.72 18.33 8.11
C MET A 1 -12.53 19.13 8.64
N ARG A 2 -12.68 19.91 9.71
CA ARG A 2 -11.58 20.75 10.26
C ARG A 2 -10.73 19.94 11.25
N ILE A 3 -9.43 20.27 11.36
CA ILE A 3 -8.50 19.58 12.29
C ILE A 3 -8.98 19.56 13.75
N GLY A 4 -9.79 20.54 14.19
CA GLY A 4 -10.34 20.56 15.55
C GLY A 4 -11.15 19.32 15.96
N ASP A 5 -11.63 18.55 14.97
CA ASP A 5 -12.43 17.34 15.19
C ASP A 5 -11.59 16.05 15.12
N LEU A 6 -10.27 16.14 14.86
CA LEU A 6 -9.40 14.98 14.65
C LEU A 6 -9.45 13.98 15.81
N LYS A 7 -9.54 14.47 17.04
CA LYS A 7 -9.58 13.59 18.21
C LYS A 7 -10.85 12.74 18.22
N ALA A 8 -12.03 13.37 18.09
CA ALA A 8 -13.31 12.66 18.08
C ALA A 8 -13.39 11.66 16.93
N VAL A 9 -12.92 12.08 15.73
CA VAL A 9 -12.84 11.21 14.55
C VAL A 9 -11.88 10.06 14.79
N ASN A 10 -10.69 10.32 15.37
CA ASN A 10 -9.72 9.26 15.61
C ASN A 10 -10.16 8.30 16.74
N ASP A 11 -10.86 8.79 17.76
CA ASP A 11 -11.44 7.94 18.80
C ASP A 11 -12.43 6.92 18.21
N ARG A 12 -13.14 7.30 17.12
CA ARG A 12 -14.08 6.42 16.40
C ARG A 12 -13.39 5.48 15.42
N TYR A 13 -12.50 6.01 14.55
CA TYR A 13 -11.95 5.27 13.42
C TYR A 13 -10.55 4.71 13.65
N GLN A 14 -9.83 5.17 14.67
CA GLN A 14 -8.46 4.79 15.01
C GLN A 14 -7.47 4.86 13.82
N MET A 15 -7.69 5.82 12.92
CA MET A 15 -6.92 5.96 11.69
C MET A 15 -5.50 6.50 11.91
N PHE A 16 -5.25 7.20 13.02
CA PHE A 16 -3.94 7.76 13.35
C PHE A 16 -3.30 7.06 14.55
N SER A 17 -2.01 6.76 14.46
CA SER A 17 -1.17 6.32 15.58
C SER A 17 -0.70 7.49 16.44
N VAL A 18 -0.52 8.66 15.82
CA VAL A 18 -0.24 9.95 16.41
C VAL A 18 -0.70 11.06 15.49
N PHE A 19 -1.25 12.14 16.04
CA PHE A 19 -1.74 13.29 15.29
C PHE A 19 -1.54 14.58 16.09
N THR A 20 -1.63 15.72 15.40
CA THR A 20 -1.54 17.04 16.04
C THR A 20 -2.90 17.54 16.52
N SER A 21 -2.89 18.28 17.62
CA SER A 21 -4.04 19.10 18.04
C SER A 21 -3.96 20.54 17.49
N GLU A 22 -2.86 20.91 16.85
CA GLU A 22 -2.66 22.25 16.31
C GLU A 22 -3.45 22.43 15.02
N GLN A 23 -4.05 23.62 14.85
CA GLN A 23 -4.70 24.04 13.63
C GLN A 23 -3.74 24.97 12.90
N GLU A 24 -3.25 24.55 11.74
CA GLU A 24 -2.52 25.46 10.85
C GLU A 24 -3.48 26.13 9.88
N THR A 25 -3.68 27.43 10.05
CA THR A 25 -4.68 28.21 9.27
C THR A 25 -4.19 28.60 7.88
N ASP A 26 -2.87 28.58 7.64
CA ASP A 26 -2.23 29.08 6.41
C ASP A 26 -1.79 27.98 5.44
N ALA A 27 -2.03 26.70 5.76
CA ALA A 27 -1.68 25.58 4.90
C ALA A 27 -2.52 25.55 3.60
N LYS A 28 -1.86 25.33 2.47
CA LYS A 28 -2.54 25.21 1.16
C LYS A 28 -3.34 23.91 1.03
N PHE A 29 -2.96 22.87 1.77
CA PHE A 29 -3.63 21.57 1.85
C PHE A 29 -3.17 20.80 3.09
N ILE A 30 -3.96 19.82 3.50
CA ILE A 30 -3.67 18.93 4.63
C ILE A 30 -3.32 17.56 4.10
N PHE A 31 -2.31 16.91 4.71
CA PHE A 31 -1.96 15.54 4.38
C PHE A 31 -1.61 14.72 5.61
N SER A 32 -1.68 13.40 5.48
CA SER A 32 -1.17 12.45 6.46
C SER A 32 -0.15 11.50 5.84
N ALA A 33 0.60 10.80 6.68
CA ALA A 33 1.62 9.87 6.21
C ALA A 33 1.57 8.57 7.01
N LYS A 34 1.68 7.44 6.31
CA LYS A 34 1.81 6.12 6.94
C LYS A 34 2.94 6.11 7.95
N ASP A 35 2.73 5.45 9.08
CA ASP A 35 3.62 5.54 10.25
C ASP A 35 5.00 4.90 10.06
N ASN A 36 5.31 4.36 8.90
CA ASN A 36 6.66 3.94 8.50
C ASN A 36 7.44 5.00 7.68
N LEU A 37 6.85 6.18 7.42
CA LEU A 37 7.56 7.32 6.84
C LEU A 37 8.04 8.24 7.96
N THR A 38 9.33 8.48 8.10
CA THR A 38 9.90 9.31 9.19
C THR A 38 9.41 10.74 9.12
N SER A 39 9.14 11.34 10.29
CA SER A 39 8.81 12.74 10.44
C SER A 39 9.46 13.31 11.69
N LYS A 40 10.09 14.50 11.59
CA LYS A 40 10.76 15.16 12.72
C LYS A 40 9.81 15.60 13.84
N ASP A 41 8.51 15.82 13.52
CA ASP A 41 7.55 16.34 14.47
C ASP A 41 6.82 15.24 15.26
N PHE A 42 6.78 14.03 14.71
CA PHE A 42 6.06 12.91 15.28
C PHE A 42 6.94 11.69 15.54
N GLU A 43 6.57 10.88 16.49
CA GLU A 43 7.11 9.53 16.60
C GLU A 43 6.86 8.76 15.32
N THR A 44 7.77 7.86 14.96
CA THR A 44 7.63 6.95 13.84
C THR A 44 7.80 5.52 14.34
N LYS A 45 6.68 4.83 14.51
CA LYS A 45 6.61 3.53 15.19
C LYS A 45 6.45 2.34 14.25
N ALA A 46 6.05 2.60 13.00
CA ALA A 46 5.76 1.57 12.00
C ALA A 46 4.81 0.45 12.51
N GLY A 47 3.85 0.81 13.37
CA GLY A 47 2.90 -0.12 13.99
C GLY A 47 3.52 -1.08 15.03
N SER A 48 4.79 -0.93 15.41
CA SER A 48 5.56 -1.85 16.25
C SER A 48 5.98 -1.23 17.57
N ARG A 49 5.83 -1.99 18.67
CA ARG A 49 6.33 -1.57 19.98
C ARG A 49 7.84 -1.38 20.03
N ILE A 50 8.60 -2.09 19.20
CA ILE A 50 10.07 -2.02 19.19
C ILE A 50 10.55 -0.60 18.83
N LEU A 51 9.75 0.19 18.12
CA LEU A 51 10.03 1.58 17.72
C LEU A 51 9.28 2.62 18.56
N GLU A 52 8.55 2.23 19.59
CA GLU A 52 7.89 3.18 20.49
C GLU A 52 8.91 4.17 21.09
N GLY A 53 8.57 5.46 21.07
CA GLY A 53 9.46 6.54 21.49
C GLY A 53 10.50 6.99 20.45
N TYR A 54 10.57 6.36 19.28
CA TYR A 54 11.49 6.78 18.24
C TYR A 54 11.05 8.07 17.56
N ARG A 55 11.83 9.16 17.74
CA ARG A 55 11.64 10.46 17.09
C ARG A 55 12.76 10.69 16.08
N PRO A 56 12.47 10.58 14.77
CA PRO A 56 13.47 10.83 13.72
C PRO A 56 13.90 12.29 13.71
N PRO A 57 15.19 12.60 13.42
CA PRO A 57 15.66 13.98 13.31
C PRO A 57 15.34 14.64 11.95
N PHE A 58 14.69 13.94 11.03
CA PHE A 58 14.40 14.39 9.66
C PHE A 58 13.09 13.84 9.14
N ASP A 59 12.55 14.53 8.14
CA ASP A 59 11.38 14.07 7.38
C ASP A 59 11.80 13.13 6.25
N ALA A 60 10.99 12.13 5.97
CA ALA A 60 11.11 11.37 4.72
C ALA A 60 10.93 12.31 3.52
N THR A 61 11.69 12.07 2.44
CA THR A 61 11.70 12.95 1.26
C THR A 61 10.29 13.31 0.75
N PRO A 62 9.33 12.37 0.59
CA PRO A 62 7.98 12.74 0.15
C PRO A 62 7.24 13.66 1.14
N ILE A 63 7.49 13.52 2.46
CA ILE A 63 6.93 14.43 3.48
C ILE A 63 7.54 15.83 3.33
N ALA A 64 8.87 15.91 3.23
CA ALA A 64 9.59 17.18 3.07
C ALA A 64 9.07 17.94 1.83
N LYS A 65 8.95 17.26 0.68
CA LYS A 65 8.43 17.85 -0.57
C LYS A 65 6.99 18.37 -0.45
N LEU A 66 6.10 17.62 0.24
CA LEU A 66 4.73 18.11 0.46
C LEU A 66 4.71 19.33 1.37
N ARG A 67 5.56 19.40 2.41
CA ARG A 67 5.71 20.59 3.25
C ARG A 67 6.23 21.78 2.47
N GLU A 68 7.24 21.61 1.64
CA GLU A 68 7.77 22.66 0.75
C GLU A 68 6.72 23.21 -0.22
N ALA A 69 5.79 22.36 -0.65
CA ALA A 69 4.64 22.77 -1.46
C ALA A 69 3.55 23.51 -0.68
N GLY A 70 3.68 23.65 0.64
CA GLY A 70 2.74 24.31 1.54
C GLY A 70 1.73 23.39 2.20
N GLY A 71 2.05 22.10 2.29
CA GLY A 71 1.22 21.11 2.98
C GLY A 71 1.47 21.07 4.48
N PHE A 72 0.39 20.80 5.23
CA PHE A 72 0.42 20.55 6.67
C PHE A 72 0.25 19.06 6.98
N LEU A 73 1.21 18.46 7.69
CA LEU A 73 1.15 17.06 8.13
C LEU A 73 0.27 16.95 9.38
N SER A 74 -0.92 16.40 9.23
CA SER A 74 -1.90 16.24 10.32
C SER A 74 -1.55 15.12 11.29
N GLY A 75 -0.80 14.11 10.86
CA GLY A 75 -0.40 12.99 11.71
C GLY A 75 0.15 11.80 10.94
N LYS A 76 0.48 10.76 11.70
CA LYS A 76 0.98 9.47 11.20
C LYS A 76 -0.14 8.44 11.28
N THR A 77 -0.45 7.80 10.16
CA THR A 77 -1.59 6.89 10.06
C THR A 77 -1.24 5.48 10.52
N ASN A 78 -2.18 4.83 11.21
CA ASN A 78 -2.06 3.46 11.65
C ASN A 78 -1.87 2.49 10.46
N MET A 79 -1.12 1.44 10.73
CA MET A 79 -0.72 0.45 9.74
C MET A 79 -0.46 -0.91 10.38
N ASP A 80 -0.44 -1.98 9.60
CA ASP A 80 0.12 -3.25 10.06
C ASP A 80 1.60 -3.09 10.43
N GLU A 81 2.05 -3.78 11.46
CA GLU A 81 3.43 -3.75 11.96
C GLU A 81 4.45 -3.95 10.83
N PHE A 82 5.33 -2.99 10.60
CA PHE A 82 6.32 -2.93 9.49
C PHE A 82 5.73 -3.15 8.08
N GLY A 83 4.42 -3.01 7.92
CA GLY A 83 3.75 -3.31 6.66
C GLY A 83 3.39 -4.79 6.47
N PHE A 84 3.46 -5.60 7.52
CA PHE A 84 3.22 -7.05 7.49
C PHE A 84 1.74 -7.40 7.69
N GLY A 85 0.94 -7.23 6.66
CA GLY A 85 -0.48 -7.56 6.72
C GLY A 85 -1.25 -7.04 5.52
N THR A 86 -2.44 -7.62 5.34
CA THR A 86 -3.40 -7.28 4.27
C THR A 86 -4.63 -6.57 4.84
N PHE A 87 -4.81 -6.57 6.17
CA PHE A 87 -6.06 -6.15 6.79
C PHE A 87 -5.92 -5.05 7.86
N SER A 88 -4.73 -4.48 8.07
CA SER A 88 -4.42 -3.52 9.13
C SER A 88 -4.84 -3.99 10.52
N ALA A 89 -4.72 -5.30 10.79
CA ALA A 89 -5.09 -5.94 12.03
C ALA A 89 -3.89 -6.26 12.96
N ASN A 90 -2.66 -5.95 12.52
CA ASN A 90 -1.42 -6.31 13.20
C ASN A 90 -0.71 -5.09 13.82
N SER A 91 -1.39 -4.00 14.12
CA SER A 91 -0.79 -2.81 14.76
C SER A 91 -0.78 -2.93 16.29
N ALA A 92 0.29 -2.47 16.94
CA ALA A 92 0.35 -2.33 18.39
C ALA A 92 -0.35 -1.06 18.92
N PHE A 93 -0.75 -0.11 18.05
CA PHE A 93 -1.23 1.22 18.40
C PHE A 93 -2.67 1.52 17.95
N GLY A 94 -3.46 0.48 17.79
CA GLY A 94 -4.84 0.56 17.37
C GLY A 94 -5.07 0.00 15.96
N ILE A 95 -6.31 -0.39 15.72
CA ILE A 95 -6.75 -1.02 14.46
C ILE A 95 -7.70 -0.06 13.77
N PRO A 96 -7.36 0.47 12.57
CA PRO A 96 -8.23 1.38 11.84
C PRO A 96 -9.54 0.69 11.44
N ARG A 97 -10.65 1.40 11.69
CA ARG A 97 -12.02 0.95 11.43
C ARG A 97 -12.51 1.46 10.09
N ASN A 98 -13.16 0.59 9.31
CA ASN A 98 -13.64 0.96 7.99
C ASN A 98 -14.76 2.00 8.09
N PRO A 99 -14.70 3.12 7.33
CA PRO A 99 -15.71 4.18 7.39
C PRO A 99 -17.11 3.73 6.96
N PHE A 100 -17.24 2.67 6.18
CA PHE A 100 -18.53 2.11 5.74
C PHE A 100 -19.14 1.13 6.76
N ASP A 101 -18.29 0.43 7.54
CA ASP A 101 -18.72 -0.49 8.61
C ASP A 101 -17.57 -0.64 9.62
N LEU A 102 -17.76 -0.14 10.84
CA LEU A 102 -16.74 -0.12 11.91
C LEU A 102 -16.28 -1.51 12.36
N GLU A 103 -17.04 -2.56 12.04
CA GLU A 103 -16.69 -3.94 12.36
C GLU A 103 -15.85 -4.61 11.26
N ARG A 104 -15.54 -3.85 10.20
CA ARG A 104 -14.75 -4.33 9.07
C ARG A 104 -13.39 -3.65 8.98
N SER A 105 -12.47 -4.34 8.31
CA SER A 105 -11.12 -3.87 8.05
C SER A 105 -11.09 -2.69 7.08
N CYS A 106 -10.14 -1.79 7.23
CA CYS A 106 -9.79 -0.80 6.20
C CYS A 106 -8.95 -1.39 5.06
N GLY A 107 -8.57 -2.67 5.15
CA GLY A 107 -7.49 -3.19 4.32
C GLY A 107 -6.12 -2.74 4.81
N GLY A 108 -5.07 -3.37 4.31
CA GLY A 108 -3.70 -3.12 4.76
C GLY A 108 -2.65 -3.26 3.65
N SER A 109 -1.47 -2.85 4.04
CA SER A 109 -1.05 -2.38 5.36
C SER A 109 -1.21 -0.86 5.58
N SER A 110 -1.73 -0.07 4.61
CA SER A 110 -1.95 1.39 4.76
C SER A 110 -3.40 1.72 5.12
N GLY A 111 -4.04 0.93 6.00
CA GLY A 111 -5.47 1.08 6.31
C GLY A 111 -5.83 2.41 6.93
N GLY A 112 -5.01 2.94 7.84
CA GLY A 112 -5.22 4.27 8.41
C GLY A 112 -5.13 5.39 7.36
N SER A 113 -4.25 5.25 6.36
CA SER A 113 -4.14 6.22 5.26
C SER A 113 -5.37 6.21 4.35
N ALA A 114 -5.92 5.03 4.03
CA ALA A 114 -7.15 4.92 3.25
C ALA A 114 -8.37 5.41 4.02
N CYS A 115 -8.45 5.08 5.31
CA CYS A 115 -9.51 5.57 6.19
C CYS A 115 -9.51 7.11 6.24
N ALA A 116 -8.34 7.74 6.45
CA ALA A 116 -8.22 9.19 6.47
C ALA A 116 -8.63 9.82 5.13
N ALA A 117 -8.22 9.22 4.01
CA ALA A 117 -8.62 9.68 2.67
C ALA A 117 -10.13 9.54 2.41
N ALA A 118 -10.80 8.54 3.02
CA ALA A 118 -12.25 8.35 2.89
C ALA A 118 -13.08 9.26 3.78
N VAL A 119 -12.55 9.63 4.95
CA VAL A 119 -13.25 10.42 5.97
C VAL A 119 -13.14 11.91 5.72
N PHE A 120 -12.02 12.38 5.16
CA PHE A 120 -11.75 13.80 4.96
C PHE A 120 -11.77 14.19 3.48
N ASP A 121 -12.64 15.13 3.09
CA ASP A 121 -12.87 15.52 1.69
C ASP A 121 -11.67 16.20 1.00
N ASP A 122 -10.90 17.00 1.76
CA ASP A 122 -9.76 17.77 1.26
C ASP A 122 -8.45 17.27 1.89
N HIS A 123 -8.22 15.97 1.75
CA HIS A 123 -7.11 15.31 2.38
C HIS A 123 -6.43 14.31 1.44
N VAL A 124 -5.11 14.34 1.39
CA VAL A 124 -4.31 13.33 0.72
C VAL A 124 -3.47 12.57 1.73
N SER A 125 -3.41 11.25 1.58
CA SER A 125 -2.59 10.40 2.45
C SER A 125 -1.45 9.77 1.68
N LEU A 126 -0.24 9.77 2.27
CA LEU A 126 0.86 8.95 1.81
C LEU A 126 0.69 7.53 2.34
N GLY A 127 0.68 6.57 1.42
CA GLY A 127 0.74 5.14 1.70
C GLY A 127 2.07 4.53 1.25
N VAL A 128 2.32 3.30 1.68
CA VAL A 128 3.49 2.52 1.22
C VAL A 128 3.01 1.12 0.84
N SER A 129 3.42 0.67 -0.34
CA SER A 129 3.08 -0.66 -0.87
C SER A 129 4.33 -1.50 -1.12
N THR A 130 4.33 -2.71 -0.61
CA THR A 130 5.30 -3.77 -0.89
C THR A 130 4.66 -4.88 -1.74
N GLY A 131 3.36 -5.11 -1.54
CA GLY A 131 2.50 -6.05 -2.30
C GLY A 131 1.23 -5.34 -2.78
N GLY A 132 0.18 -5.27 -1.93
CA GLY A 132 -1.09 -4.61 -2.23
C GLY A 132 -1.39 -3.40 -1.34
N SER A 133 -0.46 -2.96 -0.50
CA SER A 133 -0.71 -2.14 0.69
C SER A 133 -1.14 -0.68 0.45
N ILE A 134 -1.32 -0.24 -0.80
CA ILE A 134 -1.99 1.01 -1.19
C ILE A 134 -3.34 0.68 -1.82
N VAL A 135 -3.36 -0.22 -2.80
CA VAL A 135 -4.55 -0.50 -3.60
C VAL A 135 -5.59 -1.35 -2.86
N CYS A 136 -5.17 -2.31 -2.02
CA CYS A 136 -6.08 -3.05 -1.15
C CYS A 136 -6.88 -2.13 -0.22
N PRO A 137 -6.25 -1.29 0.63
CA PRO A 137 -7.00 -0.39 1.48
C PRO A 137 -7.78 0.68 0.69
N ALA A 138 -7.31 1.11 -0.48
CA ALA A 138 -8.06 1.99 -1.37
C ALA A 138 -9.38 1.33 -1.80
N SER A 139 -9.33 0.07 -2.23
CA SER A 139 -10.52 -0.70 -2.62
C SER A 139 -11.53 -0.83 -1.48
N PHE A 140 -11.06 -1.21 -0.28
CA PHE A 140 -11.94 -1.45 0.88
C PHE A 140 -12.52 -0.17 1.48
N CYS A 141 -11.86 0.97 1.33
CA CYS A 141 -12.34 2.27 1.81
C CYS A 141 -13.00 3.13 0.72
N GLY A 142 -13.13 2.64 -0.51
CA GLY A 142 -13.81 3.36 -1.59
C GLY A 142 -13.10 4.64 -2.03
N VAL A 143 -11.76 4.64 -2.07
CA VAL A 143 -10.92 5.77 -2.48
C VAL A 143 -10.02 5.41 -3.64
N TYR A 144 -9.41 6.42 -4.28
CA TYR A 144 -8.37 6.22 -5.27
C TYR A 144 -7.04 5.93 -4.59
N GLY A 145 -6.34 4.87 -5.02
CA GLY A 145 -5.03 4.49 -4.49
C GLY A 145 -4.03 4.25 -5.60
N LEU A 146 -3.00 5.11 -5.71
CA LEU A 146 -1.96 5.02 -6.73
C LEU A 146 -0.63 4.59 -6.11
N ALA A 147 -0.15 3.42 -6.51
CA ALA A 147 1.21 2.96 -6.28
C ALA A 147 2.03 3.24 -7.57
N PRO A 148 2.93 4.22 -7.57
CA PRO A 148 3.68 4.60 -8.78
C PRO A 148 4.74 3.57 -9.16
N SER A 149 5.44 3.78 -10.27
CA SER A 149 6.62 2.99 -10.66
C SER A 149 7.66 2.97 -9.55
N TYR A 150 8.29 1.81 -9.33
CA TYR A 150 9.41 1.70 -8.41
C TYR A 150 10.53 2.67 -8.79
N GLY A 151 11.00 3.46 -7.83
CA GLY A 151 11.99 4.50 -8.05
C GLY A 151 11.44 5.86 -8.55
N ARG A 152 10.10 6.01 -8.74
CA ARG A 152 9.51 7.32 -9.05
C ARG A 152 9.51 8.25 -7.85
N VAL A 153 9.21 7.73 -6.67
CA VAL A 153 9.22 8.46 -5.40
C VAL A 153 10.36 7.94 -4.56
N SER A 154 11.14 8.86 -3.96
CA SER A 154 12.23 8.51 -3.07
C SER A 154 11.73 7.75 -1.85
N ARG A 155 12.49 6.73 -1.43
CA ARG A 155 12.28 5.93 -0.22
C ARG A 155 13.16 6.41 0.93
N TYR A 156 13.90 7.51 0.79
CA TYR A 156 14.67 8.06 1.90
C TYR A 156 13.76 8.47 3.05
N GLY A 157 14.06 7.95 4.24
CA GLY A 157 13.21 8.10 5.42
C GLY A 157 12.08 7.10 5.55
N LEU A 158 12.01 6.08 4.67
CA LEU A 158 11.11 4.95 4.83
C LEU A 158 11.73 3.91 5.78
N ILE A 159 10.96 3.42 6.73
CA ILE A 159 11.27 2.20 7.49
C ILE A 159 10.93 1.02 6.59
N ASP A 160 11.97 0.36 6.09
CA ASP A 160 11.88 -0.63 5.02
C ASP A 160 11.19 -1.93 5.44
N TYR A 161 10.32 -2.43 4.56
CA TYR A 161 9.90 -3.82 4.53
C TYR A 161 10.77 -4.62 3.53
N GLY A 162 10.63 -4.35 2.24
CA GLY A 162 11.33 -5.01 1.15
C GLY A 162 11.95 -4.00 0.20
N ASN A 163 13.29 -3.89 0.21
CA ASN A 163 14.03 -2.85 -0.50
C ASN A 163 13.77 -2.84 -2.00
N SER A 164 13.56 -4.03 -2.59
CA SER A 164 13.32 -4.17 -4.03
C SER A 164 11.85 -4.07 -4.43
N LEU A 165 10.94 -3.85 -3.46
CA LEU A 165 9.49 -3.91 -3.64
C LEU A 165 8.77 -2.64 -3.16
N ASP A 166 9.28 -1.98 -2.10
CA ASP A 166 8.61 -0.87 -1.43
C ASP A 166 8.45 0.35 -2.34
N LYS A 167 7.24 0.86 -2.41
CA LYS A 167 6.86 2.07 -3.15
C LYS A 167 6.03 3.00 -2.28
N VAL A 168 6.37 4.28 -2.27
CA VAL A 168 5.54 5.32 -1.65
C VAL A 168 4.55 5.84 -2.68
N GLY A 169 3.28 5.96 -2.32
CA GLY A 169 2.23 6.44 -3.22
C GLY A 169 1.12 7.19 -2.49
N LEU A 170 0.04 7.42 -3.18
CA LEU A 170 -1.03 8.34 -2.82
C LEU A 170 -2.35 7.62 -2.61
N LEU A 171 -3.12 8.08 -1.61
CA LEU A 171 -4.52 7.73 -1.40
C LEU A 171 -5.32 9.04 -1.26
N SER A 172 -6.40 9.17 -2.01
CA SER A 172 -7.30 10.33 -1.95
C SER A 172 -8.71 9.93 -2.36
N PHE A 173 -9.69 10.64 -1.83
CA PHE A 173 -11.07 10.53 -2.29
C PHE A 173 -11.27 11.13 -3.70
N LYS A 174 -10.42 12.09 -4.11
CA LYS A 174 -10.50 12.81 -5.39
C LYS A 174 -9.47 12.29 -6.38
N ALA A 175 -9.91 11.84 -7.55
CA ALA A 175 -9.00 11.44 -8.64
C ALA A 175 -8.02 12.55 -9.05
N SER A 176 -8.48 13.81 -9.05
CA SER A 176 -7.67 14.99 -9.41
C SER A 176 -6.47 15.22 -8.48
N ASP A 177 -6.52 14.72 -7.24
CA ASP A 177 -5.40 14.84 -6.31
C ASP A 177 -4.19 13.99 -6.75
N LEU A 178 -4.41 12.87 -7.44
CA LEU A 178 -3.31 12.07 -7.99
C LEU A 178 -2.48 12.88 -8.97
N ARG A 179 -3.15 13.64 -9.87
CA ARG A 179 -2.51 14.55 -10.82
C ARG A 179 -1.77 15.69 -10.14
N LYS A 180 -2.35 16.22 -9.07
CA LYS A 180 -1.79 17.36 -8.32
C LYS A 180 -0.56 16.95 -7.51
N PHE A 181 -0.62 15.82 -6.79
CA PHE A 181 0.37 15.49 -5.75
C PHE A 181 1.48 14.54 -6.23
N LEU A 182 1.24 13.66 -7.23
CA LEU A 182 2.29 12.78 -7.71
C LEU A 182 3.53 13.54 -8.23
N PRO A 183 3.40 14.61 -9.04
CA PRO A 183 4.56 15.39 -9.47
C PRO A 183 5.36 15.99 -8.31
N ILE A 184 4.68 16.42 -7.24
CA ILE A 184 5.33 17.04 -6.08
C ILE A 184 6.25 16.04 -5.39
N ILE A 185 5.77 14.81 -5.14
CA ILE A 185 6.56 13.80 -4.41
C ILE A 185 7.57 13.05 -5.29
N SER A 186 7.46 13.17 -6.63
CA SER A 186 8.32 12.47 -7.61
C SER A 186 9.71 13.09 -7.74
N GLY A 187 10.63 12.33 -8.33
CA GLY A 187 11.94 12.80 -8.78
C GLY A 187 13.12 12.13 -8.07
N LYS A 188 14.31 12.32 -8.68
CA LYS A 188 15.56 11.76 -8.15
C LYS A 188 15.92 12.38 -6.81
N ASP A 189 16.39 11.55 -5.90
CA ASP A 189 16.92 11.93 -4.59
C ASP A 189 18.35 11.38 -4.44
N VAL A 190 19.28 12.22 -4.04
CA VAL A 190 20.68 11.81 -3.83
C VAL A 190 20.84 10.85 -2.65
N HIS A 191 19.88 10.85 -1.72
CA HIS A 191 19.86 9.97 -0.55
C HIS A 191 19.23 8.59 -0.82
N ASP A 192 18.54 8.42 -1.97
CA ASP A 192 17.98 7.15 -2.39
C ASP A 192 18.56 6.72 -3.74
N PRO A 193 19.52 5.78 -3.77
CA PRO A 193 20.13 5.31 -5.01
C PRO A 193 19.17 4.57 -5.94
N THR A 194 17.99 4.16 -5.43
CA THR A 194 16.96 3.50 -6.26
C THR A 194 16.05 4.51 -6.96
N SER A 195 16.05 5.78 -6.55
CA SER A 195 15.31 6.83 -7.23
C SER A 195 15.94 7.17 -8.58
N MET A 196 15.12 7.27 -9.62
CA MET A 196 15.58 7.43 -11.00
C MET A 196 15.39 8.86 -11.49
N VAL A 197 16.26 9.30 -12.44
CA VAL A 197 15.92 10.42 -13.31
C VAL A 197 14.86 9.91 -14.28
N GLN A 198 13.66 10.49 -14.21
CA GLN A 198 12.49 9.97 -14.87
C GLN A 198 12.15 10.79 -16.11
N PRO A 199 11.48 10.19 -17.10
CA PRO A 199 10.76 10.96 -18.09
C PRO A 199 9.81 11.92 -17.37
N ASN A 200 9.73 13.17 -17.84
CA ASN A 200 8.74 14.10 -17.30
C ASN A 200 7.37 13.43 -17.32
N LEU A 201 6.63 13.54 -16.21
CA LEU A 201 5.23 13.20 -16.18
C LEU A 201 4.50 14.09 -17.19
N ALA A 202 4.34 13.55 -18.40
CA ALA A 202 3.68 14.26 -19.51
C ALA A 202 2.16 14.15 -19.33
N LEU A 203 1.66 14.70 -18.22
CA LEU A 203 0.26 14.59 -17.79
C LEU A 203 -0.72 15.08 -18.87
N GLY A 204 -1.67 14.18 -19.23
CA GLY A 204 -2.74 14.47 -20.21
C GLY A 204 -2.37 14.13 -21.66
N LYS A 205 -1.27 13.46 -21.92
CA LYS A 205 -0.88 13.04 -23.29
C LYS A 205 -1.35 11.62 -23.63
N ASN A 206 -1.30 10.70 -22.70
CA ASN A 206 -1.64 9.31 -22.92
C ASN A 206 -3.05 9.02 -22.38
N LYS A 207 -3.89 8.41 -23.21
CA LYS A 207 -5.27 8.02 -22.87
C LYS A 207 -5.42 6.52 -22.97
N LEU A 208 -6.14 5.95 -22.00
CA LEU A 208 -6.53 4.55 -22.06
C LEU A 208 -7.42 4.30 -23.27
N LYS A 209 -7.02 3.40 -24.17
CA LYS A 209 -7.76 2.97 -25.37
C LYS A 209 -8.01 1.47 -25.38
N SER A 210 -7.16 0.69 -24.72
CA SER A 210 -7.24 -0.77 -24.72
C SER A 210 -6.77 -1.36 -23.39
N VAL A 211 -7.43 -2.42 -22.96
CA VAL A 211 -7.09 -3.15 -21.72
C VAL A 211 -7.05 -4.65 -21.93
N ALA A 212 -6.07 -5.29 -21.30
CA ALA A 212 -5.95 -6.73 -21.21
C ALA A 212 -6.49 -7.26 -19.89
N ILE A 213 -7.27 -8.34 -19.92
CA ILE A 213 -7.76 -9.05 -18.73
C ILE A 213 -7.07 -10.40 -18.66
N PRO A 214 -6.22 -10.67 -17.65
CA PRO A 214 -5.57 -11.96 -17.48
C PRO A 214 -6.58 -13.06 -17.16
N LYS A 215 -6.74 -14.08 -18.02
CA LYS A 215 -7.63 -15.23 -17.76
C LYS A 215 -7.28 -15.91 -16.45
N GLN A 216 -5.98 -16.11 -16.17
CA GLN A 216 -5.52 -16.79 -14.96
C GLN A 216 -5.84 -16.04 -13.66
N ALA A 217 -6.05 -14.72 -13.72
CA ALA A 217 -6.52 -13.94 -12.58
C ALA A 217 -8.03 -14.10 -12.35
N MET A 218 -8.79 -14.40 -13.42
CA MET A 218 -10.25 -14.53 -13.37
C MET A 218 -10.72 -15.98 -13.15
N GLU A 219 -9.91 -16.96 -13.51
CA GLU A 219 -10.22 -18.40 -13.36
C GLU A 219 -9.94 -18.93 -11.94
N GLY A 220 -9.31 -18.11 -11.07
CA GLY A 220 -8.99 -18.50 -9.69
C GLY A 220 -10.25 -18.71 -8.85
N GLU A 221 -10.34 -19.82 -8.11
CA GLU A 221 -11.33 -19.99 -7.05
C GLU A 221 -11.12 -18.90 -6.00
N GLY A 222 -12.13 -18.11 -5.68
CA GLY A 222 -12.09 -17.18 -4.56
C GLY A 222 -12.53 -15.74 -4.85
N ILE A 223 -12.86 -15.37 -6.10
CA ILE A 223 -13.49 -14.06 -6.35
C ILE A 223 -14.97 -14.17 -6.02
N SER A 224 -15.46 -13.34 -5.10
CA SER A 224 -16.86 -13.35 -4.68
C SER A 224 -17.77 -12.86 -5.80
N LYS A 225 -19.01 -13.38 -5.82
CA LYS A 225 -20.01 -13.06 -6.84
C LYS A 225 -20.26 -11.55 -6.97
N GLY A 226 -20.40 -10.84 -5.84
CA GLY A 226 -20.65 -9.40 -5.85
C GLY A 226 -19.47 -8.59 -6.41
N VAL A 227 -18.21 -9.04 -6.20
CA VAL A 227 -17.04 -8.43 -6.82
C VAL A 227 -17.04 -8.66 -8.33
N MET A 228 -17.39 -9.87 -8.79
CA MET A 228 -17.52 -10.17 -10.23
C MET A 228 -18.59 -9.34 -10.91
N GLU A 229 -19.76 -9.16 -10.27
CA GLU A 229 -20.85 -8.32 -10.80
C GLU A 229 -20.37 -6.83 -10.96
N CYS A 230 -19.64 -6.30 -9.98
CA CYS A 230 -19.03 -4.97 -10.09
C CYS A 230 -17.98 -4.90 -11.21
N PHE A 231 -17.15 -5.94 -11.33
CA PHE A 231 -16.14 -6.03 -12.38
C PHE A 231 -16.77 -6.06 -13.77
N ASP A 232 -17.76 -6.91 -14.02
CA ASP A 232 -18.46 -7.01 -15.30
C ASP A 232 -19.13 -5.68 -15.68
N SER A 233 -19.80 -5.02 -14.73
CA SER A 233 -20.36 -3.67 -14.92
C SER A 233 -19.28 -2.65 -15.28
N SER A 234 -18.09 -2.78 -14.70
CA SER A 234 -16.94 -1.91 -15.00
C SER A 234 -16.42 -2.10 -16.42
N LEU A 235 -16.43 -3.33 -16.94
CA LEU A 235 -16.05 -3.60 -18.33
C LEU A 235 -17.02 -2.95 -19.32
N GLU A 236 -18.33 -2.96 -19.02
CA GLU A 236 -19.32 -2.25 -19.85
C GLU A 236 -19.12 -0.73 -19.80
N THR A 237 -18.75 -0.18 -18.63
CA THR A 237 -18.39 1.24 -18.49
C THR A 237 -17.16 1.58 -19.35
N LEU A 238 -16.10 0.76 -19.30
CA LEU A 238 -14.91 0.93 -20.12
C LEU A 238 -15.22 0.91 -21.62
N LYS A 239 -16.05 -0.05 -22.08
CA LYS A 239 -16.52 -0.10 -23.48
C LYS A 239 -17.30 1.16 -23.86
N GLY A 240 -18.18 1.65 -22.96
CA GLY A 240 -18.90 2.90 -23.13
C GLY A 240 -18.00 4.15 -23.22
N MET A 241 -16.81 4.08 -22.59
CA MET A 241 -15.76 5.12 -22.72
C MET A 241 -14.92 4.97 -24.00
N GLY A 242 -15.20 3.97 -24.86
CA GLY A 242 -14.46 3.66 -26.08
C GLY A 242 -13.15 2.92 -25.85
N VAL A 243 -13.06 2.12 -24.77
CA VAL A 243 -11.88 1.31 -24.45
C VAL A 243 -12.12 -0.12 -24.95
N ASP A 244 -11.17 -0.63 -25.74
CA ASP A 244 -11.18 -2.02 -26.19
C ASP A 244 -10.79 -2.96 -25.04
N VAL A 245 -11.49 -4.08 -24.89
CA VAL A 245 -11.31 -5.05 -23.81
C VAL A 245 -11.05 -6.43 -24.38
N GLU A 246 -9.92 -7.06 -24.02
CA GLU A 246 -9.55 -8.40 -24.48
C GLU A 246 -9.06 -9.28 -23.32
N TYR A 247 -9.51 -10.55 -23.29
CA TYR A 247 -8.99 -11.57 -22.37
C TYR A 247 -7.72 -12.19 -22.93
N VAL A 248 -6.65 -12.19 -22.14
CA VAL A 248 -5.31 -12.63 -22.53
C VAL A 248 -4.75 -13.71 -21.61
N ASP A 249 -3.77 -14.47 -22.10
CA ASP A 249 -3.06 -15.46 -21.28
C ASP A 249 -1.81 -14.83 -20.65
N MET A 250 -1.72 -14.95 -19.31
CA MET A 250 -0.58 -14.53 -18.49
C MET A 250 -0.21 -15.66 -17.51
N PRO A 251 0.40 -16.76 -17.99
CA PRO A 251 0.53 -18.01 -17.24
C PRO A 251 1.45 -17.93 -16.02
N THR A 252 2.31 -16.92 -15.94
CA THR A 252 3.24 -16.75 -14.81
C THR A 252 2.58 -16.17 -13.57
N LEU A 253 1.38 -15.54 -13.67
CA LEU A 253 0.71 -14.89 -12.56
C LEU A 253 0.48 -15.82 -11.34
N LYS A 254 0.22 -17.10 -11.57
CA LYS A 254 0.06 -18.11 -10.50
C LYS A 254 1.28 -18.27 -9.59
N TYR A 255 2.45 -17.81 -10.03
CA TYR A 255 3.69 -17.88 -9.25
C TYR A 255 3.98 -16.57 -8.48
N SER A 256 3.15 -15.53 -8.62
CA SER A 256 3.40 -14.21 -8.04
C SER A 256 3.40 -14.26 -6.51
N ILE A 257 2.43 -14.91 -5.89
CA ILE A 257 2.34 -15.03 -4.42
C ILE A 257 3.57 -15.72 -3.83
N PRO A 258 3.93 -16.95 -4.23
CA PRO A 258 5.12 -17.62 -3.66
C PRO A 258 6.41 -16.83 -3.93
N ALA A 259 6.60 -16.25 -5.12
CA ALA A 259 7.78 -15.44 -5.42
C ALA A 259 7.85 -14.19 -4.54
N TYR A 260 6.74 -13.49 -4.39
CA TYR A 260 6.64 -12.30 -3.56
C TYR A 260 7.01 -12.60 -2.11
N TYR A 261 6.38 -13.60 -1.48
CA TYR A 261 6.63 -13.87 -0.06
C TYR A 261 8.07 -14.33 0.20
N VAL A 262 8.68 -15.08 -0.73
CA VAL A 262 10.10 -15.44 -0.62
C VAL A 262 10.99 -14.22 -0.69
N ILE A 263 10.79 -13.31 -1.65
CA ILE A 263 11.59 -12.08 -1.79
C ILE A 263 11.36 -11.17 -0.58
N ALA A 264 10.11 -10.86 -0.30
CA ALA A 264 9.72 -9.90 0.72
C ALA A 264 10.18 -10.32 2.13
N THR A 265 9.99 -11.59 2.51
CA THR A 265 10.44 -12.07 3.83
C THR A 265 11.97 -12.15 3.92
N SER A 266 12.65 -12.52 2.82
CA SER A 266 14.12 -12.54 2.77
C SER A 266 14.69 -11.15 3.04
N GLU A 267 14.19 -10.13 2.37
CA GLU A 267 14.59 -8.73 2.55
C GLU A 267 14.21 -8.21 3.94
N ALA A 268 12.99 -8.48 4.40
CA ALA A 268 12.52 -8.09 5.73
C ALA A 268 13.42 -8.63 6.85
N SER A 269 13.84 -9.89 6.76
CA SER A 269 14.70 -10.50 7.79
C SER A 269 16.06 -9.78 7.93
N THR A 270 16.56 -9.18 6.85
CA THR A 270 17.77 -8.34 6.88
C THR A 270 17.46 -6.94 7.41
N ASN A 271 16.40 -6.31 6.90
CA ASN A 271 16.04 -4.94 7.26
C ASN A 271 15.71 -4.81 8.75
N LEU A 272 14.98 -5.75 9.32
CA LEU A 272 14.59 -5.72 10.72
C LEU A 272 15.72 -6.14 11.69
N ALA A 273 16.85 -6.64 11.18
CA ALA A 273 18.00 -6.99 12.02
C ALA A 273 18.57 -5.78 12.80
N ARG A 274 18.38 -4.56 12.29
CA ARG A 274 18.85 -3.32 12.92
C ARG A 274 18.10 -2.93 14.21
N TYR A 275 16.88 -3.48 14.41
CA TYR A 275 16.04 -3.14 15.57
C TYR A 275 16.29 -4.13 16.71
N CYS A 276 17.01 -3.67 17.72
CA CYS A 276 17.49 -4.50 18.83
C CYS A 276 17.59 -3.74 20.17
N GLY A 277 16.95 -2.58 20.31
CA GLY A 277 16.94 -1.80 21.54
C GLY A 277 18.20 -1.01 21.85
N MET A 278 19.13 -0.84 20.87
CA MET A 278 20.37 -0.09 21.09
C MET A 278 20.38 1.30 20.44
N ARG A 279 19.65 1.49 19.34
CA ARG A 279 19.67 2.73 18.54
C ARG A 279 18.32 3.34 18.28
N TYR A 280 17.26 2.53 18.21
CA TYR A 280 15.92 2.94 17.80
C TYR A 280 14.90 2.44 18.78
N GLY A 281 13.89 3.27 19.10
CA GLY A 281 12.77 2.90 19.94
C GLY A 281 13.14 2.63 21.40
N HIS A 282 12.57 1.57 21.95
CA HIS A 282 12.85 1.14 23.32
C HIS A 282 14.34 0.87 23.56
N GLN A 283 14.83 1.28 24.74
CA GLN A 283 16.22 1.08 25.19
C GLN A 283 16.28 0.55 26.64
N ASP A 284 15.29 -0.23 27.04
CA ASP A 284 15.10 -0.80 28.37
C ASP A 284 15.58 -2.26 28.47
N GLY A 285 16.43 -2.69 27.55
CA GLY A 285 16.99 -4.04 27.55
C GLY A 285 17.98 -4.29 28.68
N ASP A 286 18.05 -5.54 29.15
CA ASP A 286 19.03 -5.95 30.15
C ASP A 286 20.43 -6.17 29.54
N TYR A 287 21.26 -5.15 29.62
CA TYR A 287 22.63 -5.15 29.09
C TYR A 287 23.61 -6.06 29.89
N THR A 288 23.16 -6.71 30.98
CA THR A 288 23.96 -7.69 31.72
C THR A 288 23.94 -9.08 31.06
N LEU A 289 22.98 -9.32 30.17
CA LEU A 289 22.87 -10.58 29.43
C LEU A 289 23.98 -10.74 28.40
N LYS A 290 24.27 -12.00 28.04
CA LYS A 290 25.11 -12.29 26.88
C LYS A 290 24.43 -11.78 25.60
N PHE A 291 25.23 -11.49 24.59
CA PHE A 291 24.79 -10.88 23.34
C PHE A 291 23.57 -11.58 22.71
N ASP A 292 23.65 -12.90 22.52
CA ASP A 292 22.57 -13.67 21.91
C ASP A 292 21.30 -13.70 22.77
N ASP A 293 21.46 -13.80 24.09
CA ASP A 293 20.34 -13.81 25.05
C ASP A 293 19.66 -12.43 25.08
N TYR A 294 20.43 -11.35 25.05
CA TYR A 294 19.92 -9.98 24.96
C TYR A 294 19.07 -9.79 23.70
N PHE A 295 19.61 -10.11 22.53
CA PHE A 295 18.91 -9.94 21.26
C PHE A 295 17.64 -10.79 21.20
N THR A 296 17.73 -12.03 21.63
CA THR A 296 16.58 -12.97 21.64
C THR A 296 15.49 -12.45 22.58
N SER A 297 15.82 -12.07 23.79
CA SER A 297 14.87 -11.58 24.78
C SER A 297 14.19 -10.30 24.30
N PHE A 298 14.96 -9.28 23.90
CA PHE A 298 14.45 -7.98 23.50
C PHE A 298 13.55 -8.08 22.28
N ARG A 299 14.00 -8.74 21.23
CA ARG A 299 13.23 -8.88 19.97
C ARG A 299 11.99 -9.76 20.16
N SER A 300 12.05 -10.79 21.01
CA SER A 300 10.88 -11.62 21.33
C SER A 300 9.80 -10.86 22.09
N GLN A 301 10.19 -9.89 22.92
CA GLN A 301 9.27 -9.06 23.70
C GLN A 301 8.56 -8.00 22.84
N TYR A 302 9.27 -7.34 21.94
CA TYR A 302 8.80 -6.13 21.28
C TYR A 302 8.31 -6.29 19.84
N PHE A 303 8.70 -7.35 19.12
CA PHE A 303 8.09 -7.70 17.85
C PHE A 303 6.79 -8.48 18.01
N GLY A 304 5.80 -8.14 17.17
CA GLY A 304 4.58 -8.93 17.02
C GLY A 304 4.81 -10.29 16.35
N ASP A 305 3.82 -11.17 16.42
CA ASP A 305 3.97 -12.56 15.96
C ASP A 305 4.16 -12.67 14.44
N GLU A 306 3.50 -11.79 13.66
CA GLU A 306 3.68 -11.79 12.20
C GLU A 306 5.09 -11.33 11.82
N ALA A 307 5.63 -10.32 12.50
CA ALA A 307 7.02 -9.88 12.29
C ALA A 307 8.02 -11.01 12.61
N LYS A 308 7.83 -11.71 13.73
CA LYS A 308 8.66 -12.87 14.09
C LYS A 308 8.59 -13.96 13.02
N ARG A 309 7.38 -14.29 12.54
CA ARG A 309 7.16 -15.29 11.49
C ARG A 309 7.94 -14.95 10.22
N ARG A 310 7.81 -13.70 9.73
CA ARG A 310 8.49 -13.25 8.50
C ARG A 310 10.00 -13.19 8.65
N ILE A 311 10.51 -12.81 9.81
CA ILE A 311 11.95 -12.84 10.10
C ILE A 311 12.49 -14.27 10.04
N LEU A 312 11.79 -15.25 10.66
CA LEU A 312 12.19 -16.66 10.64
C LEU A 312 12.16 -17.23 9.21
N LEU A 313 11.06 -17.02 8.48
CA LEU A 313 10.92 -17.47 7.08
C LEU A 313 12.00 -16.87 6.18
N GLY A 314 12.24 -15.58 6.30
CA GLY A 314 13.23 -14.89 5.48
C GLY A 314 14.67 -15.29 5.84
N THR A 315 14.96 -15.57 7.09
CA THR A 315 16.25 -16.10 7.51
C THR A 315 16.47 -17.49 6.90
N PHE A 316 15.46 -18.37 6.97
CA PHE A 316 15.52 -19.70 6.37
C PHE A 316 15.81 -19.67 4.86
N THR A 317 15.09 -18.83 4.11
CA THR A 317 15.23 -18.75 2.65
C THR A 317 16.59 -18.23 2.19
N ARG A 318 17.36 -17.58 3.07
CA ARG A 318 18.71 -17.05 2.78
C ARG A 318 19.86 -17.89 3.35
N MET A 319 19.56 -18.96 4.09
CA MET A 319 20.61 -19.84 4.63
C MET A 319 21.42 -20.49 3.51
N VAL A 320 22.68 -20.78 3.80
CA VAL A 320 23.56 -21.53 2.90
C VAL A 320 22.91 -22.85 2.47
N GLY A 321 22.90 -23.11 1.17
CA GLY A 321 22.24 -24.27 0.55
C GLY A 321 20.76 -24.09 0.22
N TYR A 322 20.11 -23.02 0.71
CA TYR A 322 18.70 -22.70 0.43
C TYR A 322 18.53 -21.45 -0.45
N ALA A 323 19.46 -20.49 -0.39
CA ALA A 323 19.36 -19.22 -1.12
C ALA A 323 19.13 -19.39 -2.62
N ASP A 324 19.88 -20.30 -3.27
CA ASP A 324 19.71 -20.56 -4.71
C ASP A 324 18.37 -21.22 -5.06
N ARG A 325 17.86 -22.05 -4.15
CA ARG A 325 16.60 -22.77 -4.36
C ARG A 325 15.36 -21.92 -4.13
N TYR A 326 15.46 -20.93 -3.27
CA TYR A 326 14.35 -20.06 -2.90
C TYR A 326 14.52 -18.65 -3.40
N TYR A 327 15.45 -17.87 -2.84
CA TYR A 327 15.55 -16.43 -3.14
C TYR A 327 15.92 -16.17 -4.60
N ASN A 328 16.99 -16.78 -5.09
CA ASN A 328 17.42 -16.59 -6.48
C ASN A 328 16.38 -17.13 -7.48
N LYS A 329 15.72 -18.25 -7.13
CA LYS A 329 14.61 -18.77 -7.94
C LYS A 329 13.42 -17.82 -7.99
N ALA A 330 13.06 -17.20 -6.87
CA ALA A 330 11.99 -16.22 -6.80
C ALA A 330 12.31 -14.96 -7.63
N LEU A 331 13.56 -14.51 -7.67
CA LEU A 331 14.00 -13.42 -8.57
C LEU A 331 13.85 -13.80 -10.04
N GLN A 332 14.20 -15.05 -10.45
CA GLN A 332 13.96 -15.53 -11.81
C GLN A 332 12.47 -15.57 -12.16
N VAL A 333 11.62 -15.96 -11.23
CA VAL A 333 10.16 -15.94 -11.41
C VAL A 333 9.66 -14.51 -11.56
N ARG A 334 10.18 -13.56 -10.77
CA ARG A 334 9.88 -12.13 -10.91
C ARG A 334 10.15 -11.63 -12.33
N GLU A 335 11.31 -11.98 -12.92
CA GLU A 335 11.65 -11.60 -14.30
C GLU A 335 10.67 -12.20 -15.32
N ALA A 336 10.23 -13.44 -15.12
CA ALA A 336 9.23 -14.05 -15.99
C ALA A 336 7.86 -13.35 -15.90
N ILE A 337 7.45 -12.90 -14.70
CA ILE A 337 6.22 -12.12 -14.50
C ILE A 337 6.35 -10.76 -15.20
N ILE A 338 7.49 -10.09 -15.05
CA ILE A 338 7.77 -8.82 -15.76
C ILE A 338 7.63 -9.01 -17.28
N ALA A 339 8.22 -10.08 -17.83
CA ALA A 339 8.14 -10.39 -19.25
C ALA A 339 6.70 -10.62 -19.73
N ASP A 340 5.86 -11.32 -18.94
CA ASP A 340 4.43 -11.51 -19.26
C ASP A 340 3.68 -10.16 -19.34
N TYR A 341 3.90 -9.27 -18.38
CA TYR A 341 3.31 -7.93 -18.41
C TYR A 341 3.81 -7.11 -19.62
N LYS A 342 5.13 -7.08 -19.85
CA LYS A 342 5.73 -6.35 -20.98
C LYS A 342 5.16 -6.79 -22.31
N LYS A 343 4.96 -8.10 -22.50
CA LYS A 343 4.32 -8.64 -23.70
C LYS A 343 2.90 -8.09 -23.91
N GLN A 344 2.13 -7.89 -22.83
CA GLN A 344 0.79 -7.30 -22.95
C GLN A 344 0.87 -5.83 -23.32
N PHE A 345 1.81 -5.08 -22.76
CA PHE A 345 1.97 -3.65 -23.06
C PHE A 345 2.50 -3.33 -24.47
N GLU A 346 2.89 -4.34 -25.25
CA GLU A 346 3.11 -4.18 -26.70
C GLU A 346 1.78 -3.93 -27.45
N ARG A 347 0.63 -4.30 -26.86
CA ARG A 347 -0.68 -4.25 -27.51
C ARG A 347 -1.72 -3.44 -26.74
N PHE A 348 -1.59 -3.34 -25.43
CA PHE A 348 -2.58 -2.76 -24.54
C PHE A 348 -1.96 -1.66 -23.67
N ASP A 349 -2.77 -0.66 -23.35
CA ASP A 349 -2.34 0.47 -22.50
C ASP A 349 -2.32 0.07 -21.01
N ALA A 350 -3.18 -0.87 -20.60
CA ALA A 350 -3.22 -1.36 -19.22
C ALA A 350 -3.67 -2.83 -19.12
N VAL A 351 -3.29 -3.45 -18.00
CA VAL A 351 -3.86 -4.72 -17.52
C VAL A 351 -4.90 -4.39 -16.44
N VAL A 352 -6.07 -5.04 -16.48
CA VAL A 352 -7.18 -4.76 -15.58
C VAL A 352 -7.66 -6.03 -14.88
N THR A 353 -7.89 -5.92 -13.56
CA THR A 353 -8.49 -6.97 -12.71
C THR A 353 -9.35 -6.32 -11.61
N PRO A 354 -10.20 -7.07 -10.90
CA PRO A 354 -10.66 -6.61 -9.59
C PRO A 354 -9.46 -6.30 -8.69
N THR A 355 -9.58 -5.30 -7.81
CA THR A 355 -8.47 -5.00 -6.87
C THR A 355 -8.34 -6.10 -5.81
N MET A 356 -9.45 -6.49 -5.20
CA MET A 356 -9.49 -7.53 -4.19
C MET A 356 -10.51 -8.60 -4.57
N PRO A 357 -10.32 -9.85 -4.16
CA PRO A 357 -11.23 -10.94 -4.55
C PRO A 357 -12.56 -10.92 -3.79
N PHE A 358 -12.66 -10.17 -2.71
CA PHE A 358 -13.83 -10.05 -1.85
C PHE A 358 -13.93 -8.63 -1.28
N ILE A 359 -15.09 -8.29 -0.73
CA ILE A 359 -15.30 -7.05 0.01
C ILE A 359 -14.54 -7.08 1.33
N SER A 360 -14.36 -5.92 1.97
CA SER A 360 -13.68 -5.82 3.26
C SER A 360 -14.22 -6.84 4.28
N PRO A 361 -13.36 -7.74 4.82
CA PRO A 361 -13.79 -8.73 5.79
C PRO A 361 -14.03 -8.11 7.17
N ARG A 362 -14.88 -8.77 7.97
CA ARG A 362 -15.09 -8.44 9.37
C ARG A 362 -13.91 -8.88 10.22
N PHE A 363 -13.68 -8.23 11.35
CA PHE A 363 -12.57 -8.59 12.23
C PHE A 363 -12.70 -9.99 12.83
N ASP A 364 -13.91 -10.46 13.07
CA ASP A 364 -14.13 -11.83 13.54
C ASP A 364 -13.86 -12.90 12.45
N GLU A 365 -14.03 -12.56 11.17
CA GLU A 365 -13.63 -13.41 10.05
C GLU A 365 -12.09 -13.44 9.93
N ILE A 366 -11.42 -12.28 10.01
CA ILE A 366 -9.95 -12.18 9.95
C ILE A 366 -9.31 -13.01 11.06
N SER A 367 -9.87 -12.98 12.29
CA SER A 367 -9.34 -13.72 13.42
C SER A 367 -9.35 -15.24 13.23
N LYS A 368 -10.17 -15.77 12.33
CA LYS A 368 -10.30 -17.18 11.97
C LYS A 368 -9.45 -17.59 10.77
N MET A 369 -8.90 -16.61 10.03
CA MET A 369 -8.06 -16.88 8.86
C MET A 369 -6.71 -17.48 9.28
N SER A 370 -6.27 -18.48 8.55
CA SER A 370 -4.86 -18.92 8.65
C SER A 370 -3.94 -17.87 7.99
N ALA A 371 -2.66 -17.89 8.34
CA ALA A 371 -1.68 -17.02 7.68
C ALA A 371 -1.66 -17.24 6.16
N LEU A 372 -1.85 -18.48 5.70
CA LEU A 372 -1.88 -18.81 4.28
C LEU A 372 -3.10 -18.21 3.57
N ASP A 373 -4.28 -18.20 4.22
CA ASP A 373 -5.48 -17.59 3.65
C ASP A 373 -5.32 -16.08 3.52
N SER A 374 -4.74 -15.44 4.54
CA SER A 374 -4.40 -14.01 4.47
C SER A 374 -3.42 -13.70 3.34
N TYR A 375 -2.42 -14.57 3.12
CA TYR A 375 -1.45 -14.40 2.02
C TYR A 375 -2.10 -14.59 0.65
N LYS A 376 -3.03 -15.53 0.50
CA LYS A 376 -3.77 -15.73 -0.75
C LYS A 376 -4.68 -14.57 -1.11
N ALA A 377 -5.15 -13.78 -0.15
CA ALA A 377 -5.97 -12.59 -0.42
C ALA A 377 -5.31 -11.57 -1.37
N ASP A 378 -3.98 -11.55 -1.42
CA ASP A 378 -3.18 -10.60 -2.21
C ASP A 378 -2.94 -11.03 -3.67
N PHE A 379 -3.57 -12.11 -4.17
CA PHE A 379 -3.22 -12.70 -5.46
C PHE A 379 -3.46 -11.76 -6.66
N LEU A 380 -4.32 -10.77 -6.54
CA LEU A 380 -4.58 -9.76 -7.59
C LEU A 380 -3.67 -8.53 -7.46
N THR A 381 -3.25 -8.18 -6.25
CA THR A 381 -2.50 -6.95 -5.97
C THR A 381 -0.98 -7.14 -6.01
N VAL A 382 -0.51 -8.33 -5.67
CA VAL A 382 0.93 -8.66 -5.68
C VAL A 382 1.54 -8.67 -7.08
N PRO A 383 0.90 -9.21 -8.13
CA PRO A 383 1.51 -9.26 -9.47
C PRO A 383 2.01 -7.90 -9.98
N PRO A 384 1.23 -6.81 -9.99
CA PRO A 384 1.74 -5.52 -10.44
C PRO A 384 2.79 -4.91 -9.50
N ASN A 385 2.74 -5.22 -8.20
CA ASN A 385 3.74 -4.66 -7.28
C ASN A 385 5.11 -5.34 -7.42
N ILE A 386 5.14 -6.67 -7.56
CA ILE A 386 6.40 -7.43 -7.70
C ILE A 386 7.17 -7.05 -8.96
N THR A 387 6.47 -6.62 -10.02
CA THR A 387 7.10 -6.13 -11.26
C THR A 387 7.71 -4.74 -11.13
N GLY A 388 7.35 -3.98 -10.10
CA GLY A 388 7.74 -2.58 -9.96
C GLY A 388 6.92 -1.60 -10.82
N MET A 389 5.92 -2.08 -11.56
CA MET A 389 5.06 -1.28 -12.44
C MET A 389 4.08 -0.42 -11.67
N PRO A 390 3.65 0.74 -12.18
CA PRO A 390 2.65 1.57 -11.54
C PRO A 390 1.29 0.89 -11.63
N HIS A 391 0.48 1.04 -10.58
CA HIS A 391 -0.88 0.51 -10.55
C HIS A 391 -1.80 1.37 -9.68
N LEU A 392 -3.06 1.39 -10.05
CA LEU A 392 -4.09 2.25 -9.51
C LEU A 392 -5.36 1.45 -9.20
N SER A 393 -5.87 1.56 -7.98
CA SER A 393 -7.22 1.13 -7.65
C SER A 393 -8.18 2.31 -7.74
N VAL A 394 -9.29 2.11 -8.45
CA VAL A 394 -10.42 3.06 -8.50
C VAL A 394 -11.67 2.40 -7.92
N PRO A 395 -12.54 3.11 -7.19
CA PRO A 395 -13.85 2.59 -6.77
C PRO A 395 -14.69 2.25 -8.00
N CYS A 396 -15.31 1.06 -8.05
CA CYS A 396 -16.04 0.62 -9.24
C CYS A 396 -17.43 0.03 -8.96
N GLY A 397 -17.82 -0.05 -7.71
CA GLY A 397 -19.13 -0.59 -7.32
C GLY A 397 -19.22 -0.79 -5.81
N TYR A 398 -20.35 -1.37 -5.42
CA TYR A 398 -20.64 -1.74 -4.04
C TYR A 398 -21.27 -3.13 -4.00
N SER A 399 -20.81 -3.96 -3.08
CA SER A 399 -21.42 -5.26 -2.78
C SER A 399 -21.70 -5.32 -1.28
N GLU A 400 -22.91 -5.68 -0.90
CA GLU A 400 -23.37 -5.69 0.51
C GLU A 400 -23.12 -4.35 1.24
N GLY A 401 -23.21 -3.22 0.52
CA GLY A 401 -22.96 -1.89 1.05
C GLY A 401 -21.46 -1.53 1.17
N MET A 402 -20.55 -2.46 0.90
CA MET A 402 -19.11 -2.24 0.96
C MET A 402 -18.52 -1.90 -0.41
N PRO A 403 -17.52 -1.00 -0.48
CA PRO A 403 -16.87 -0.64 -1.73
C PRO A 403 -16.14 -1.82 -2.39
N VAL A 404 -16.11 -1.79 -3.72
CA VAL A 404 -15.33 -2.69 -4.57
C VAL A 404 -14.41 -1.84 -5.46
N GLY A 405 -13.16 -2.25 -5.63
CA GLY A 405 -12.17 -1.57 -6.46
C GLY A 405 -11.84 -2.30 -7.74
N LEU A 406 -11.55 -1.52 -8.79
CA LEU A 406 -10.99 -1.97 -10.07
C LEU A 406 -9.52 -1.58 -10.13
N LEU A 407 -8.65 -2.53 -10.46
CA LEU A 407 -7.19 -2.34 -10.50
C LEU A 407 -6.71 -2.20 -11.94
N PHE A 408 -6.05 -1.09 -12.23
CA PHE A 408 -5.35 -0.85 -13.49
C PHE A 408 -3.84 -0.91 -13.25
N THR A 409 -3.12 -1.57 -14.14
CA THR A 409 -1.65 -1.62 -14.17
C THR A 409 -1.18 -1.17 -15.53
N SER A 410 -0.30 -0.18 -15.63
CA SER A 410 0.35 0.27 -16.86
C SER A 410 1.84 -0.06 -16.88
N ASP A 411 2.51 0.17 -18.01
CA ASP A 411 3.95 -0.04 -18.12
C ASP A 411 4.74 0.92 -17.22
N HIS A 412 6.00 0.61 -16.95
CA HIS A 412 6.89 1.45 -16.16
C HIS A 412 6.92 2.89 -16.67
N TRP A 413 6.77 3.82 -15.77
CA TRP A 413 6.79 5.27 -16.01
C TRP A 413 5.56 5.83 -16.73
N ASP A 414 4.53 5.03 -16.94
CA ASP A 414 3.30 5.43 -17.64
C ASP A 414 2.14 5.68 -16.65
N GLU A 415 2.42 6.38 -15.54
CA GLU A 415 1.38 6.80 -14.59
C GLU A 415 0.36 7.76 -15.19
N ASP A 416 0.72 8.43 -16.30
CA ASP A 416 -0.19 9.37 -16.96
C ASP A 416 -1.48 8.69 -17.45
N VAL A 417 -1.35 7.49 -18.05
CA VAL A 417 -2.51 6.68 -18.46
C VAL A 417 -3.40 6.35 -17.26
N LEU A 418 -2.82 6.01 -16.11
CA LEU A 418 -3.58 5.68 -14.90
C LEU A 418 -4.29 6.89 -14.32
N ILE A 419 -3.64 8.05 -14.30
CA ILE A 419 -4.21 9.31 -13.77
C ILE A 419 -5.32 9.81 -14.69
N ASP A 420 -5.12 9.81 -16.02
CA ASP A 420 -6.18 10.15 -16.99
C ASP A 420 -7.38 9.20 -16.84
N THR A 421 -7.09 7.91 -16.66
CA THR A 421 -8.13 6.91 -16.42
C THR A 421 -8.93 7.21 -15.15
N ALA A 422 -8.26 7.53 -14.04
CA ALA A 422 -8.95 7.88 -12.80
C ALA A 422 -9.88 9.10 -12.97
N GLU A 423 -9.42 10.16 -13.63
CA GLU A 423 -10.22 11.38 -13.85
C GLU A 423 -11.40 11.18 -14.82
N ARG A 424 -11.23 10.33 -15.83
CA ARG A 424 -12.32 9.95 -16.75
C ARG A 424 -13.32 9.02 -16.05
N TRP A 425 -12.82 8.10 -15.23
CA TRP A 425 -13.62 7.18 -14.44
C TRP A 425 -14.47 7.90 -13.41
N ASP A 426 -13.90 8.89 -12.71
CA ASP A 426 -14.59 9.71 -11.73
C ASP A 426 -15.82 10.46 -12.31
N LYS A 427 -15.77 10.78 -13.61
CA LYS A 427 -16.92 11.36 -14.35
C LYS A 427 -17.96 10.33 -14.77
N ALA A 428 -17.54 9.08 -14.96
CA ALA A 428 -18.41 8.00 -15.42
C ALA A 428 -19.06 7.23 -14.25
N PHE A 429 -18.40 7.22 -13.09
CA PHE A 429 -18.83 6.50 -11.90
C PHE A 429 -18.89 7.43 -10.68
N THR A 430 -20.06 7.55 -10.07
CA THR A 430 -20.25 8.37 -8.87
C THR A 430 -19.79 7.59 -7.63
N VAL A 431 -18.68 8.01 -7.05
CA VAL A 431 -18.20 7.48 -5.77
C VAL A 431 -19.07 7.99 -4.64
N LYS A 432 -19.54 7.08 -3.76
CA LYS A 432 -20.28 7.46 -2.56
C LYS A 432 -19.32 7.71 -1.41
N HIS A 433 -19.50 8.81 -0.74
CA HIS A 433 -18.85 9.03 0.55
C HIS A 433 -19.38 8.06 1.60
N ALA A 434 -18.52 7.63 2.50
CA ALA A 434 -18.95 7.02 3.73
C ALA A 434 -19.77 8.05 4.54
N GLU A 435 -20.87 7.61 5.16
CA GLU A 435 -21.62 8.47 6.07
C GLU A 435 -20.82 8.67 7.35
N VAL A 436 -20.05 9.76 7.41
CA VAL A 436 -19.27 10.14 8.60
C VAL A 436 -20.22 10.77 9.63
N SER A 437 -20.68 9.95 10.58
CA SER A 437 -21.36 10.46 11.79
C SER A 437 -20.31 10.62 12.90
N LEU A 438 -20.25 11.82 13.50
CA LEU A 438 -19.47 12.10 14.72
C LEU A 438 -20.19 11.60 15.95
#